data_e54c4620852cfebc5136c24039707cbf
#
_entry.id   e54c4620852cfebc5136c24039707cbf
#
_cell.length_a   1.000
_cell.length_b   1.000
_cell.length_c   1.000
_cell.angle_alpha   90.00
_cell.angle_beta   90.00
_cell.angle_gamma   90.00
#
_symmetry.space_group_name_H-M   'P 1'
#
loop_
_entity.id
_entity.type
_entity.pdbx_description
1 polymer ?
#
loop_
_entity_poly.entity_id
_entity_poly.type
_entity_poly.pdbx_seq_one_letter_code
_entity_poly.pdbx_strand_id
1 'polypeptide(L)'
;MTIEHDFFGILGSDDEGEVYWSEQVELGSESVDIDLNSPDEASVSVEALDIAAAMIRSIEDLDSQAKESLVADLSAENSQTLQYIRQAVEELDDEALANALIWDSGDRQIDFLRSLRLQRVGFRPHHTASDEHFAVLDYSISPDDTDTLLVVALDVNGDPVTISVES
;
A
#
# COMPACT_ATOMS: atom_id res chain seq x y z
N MET A 1 23.79 14.97 9.79
CA MET A 1 24.15 13.58 9.55
C MET A 1 23.31 13.05 8.40
N THR A 2 23.87 12.21 7.55
CA THR A 2 23.20 11.69 6.36
C THR A 2 23.35 10.17 6.29
N ILE A 3 22.42 9.52 5.62
CA ILE A 3 22.48 8.08 5.36
C ILE A 3 22.69 7.90 3.86
N GLU A 4 23.67 7.10 3.47
CA GLU A 4 23.89 6.74 2.06
C GLU A 4 23.38 5.33 1.83
N HIS A 5 22.59 5.16 0.77
CA HIS A 5 22.05 3.86 0.39
C HIS A 5 22.08 3.72 -1.14
N ASP A 6 22.42 2.53 -1.63
CA ASP A 6 22.56 2.27 -3.05
C ASP A 6 21.29 2.55 -3.86
N PHE A 7 20.14 2.25 -3.29
CA PHE A 7 18.84 2.49 -3.95
C PHE A 7 18.32 3.90 -3.72
N PHE A 8 18.30 4.37 -2.46
CA PHE A 8 17.69 5.65 -2.08
C PHE A 8 18.63 6.85 -2.28
N GLY A 9 19.90 6.60 -2.52
CA GLY A 9 20.89 7.64 -2.61
C GLY A 9 21.23 8.23 -1.24
N ILE A 10 21.44 9.54 -1.20
CA ILE A 10 21.77 10.24 0.03
C ILE A 10 20.47 10.72 0.69
N LEU A 11 20.18 10.16 1.87
CA LEU A 11 19.02 10.56 2.67
C LEU A 11 19.50 11.55 3.73
N GLY A 12 19.09 12.81 3.58
CA GLY A 12 19.36 13.84 4.58
C GLY A 12 18.22 13.93 5.58
N SER A 13 18.54 14.31 6.80
CA SER A 13 17.53 14.67 7.78
C SER A 13 17.29 16.19 7.74
N ASP A 14 16.06 16.60 8.06
CA ASP A 14 15.74 18.01 8.23
C ASP A 14 16.23 18.53 9.59
N ASP A 15 15.89 19.78 9.93
CA ASP A 15 16.31 20.42 11.18
C ASP A 15 15.79 19.68 12.44
N GLU A 16 14.73 18.89 12.29
CA GLU A 16 14.12 18.12 13.37
C GLU A 16 14.61 16.67 13.40
N GLY A 17 15.48 16.28 12.46
CA GLY A 17 16.00 14.91 12.35
C GLY A 17 15.12 13.97 11.55
N GLU A 18 14.05 14.46 10.95
CA GLU A 18 13.13 13.68 10.15
C GLU A 18 13.73 13.32 8.80
N VAL A 19 13.62 12.05 8.40
CA VAL A 19 14.10 11.54 7.12
C VAL A 19 12.90 11.37 6.18
N TYR A 20 13.04 11.89 4.97
CA TYR A 20 11.99 11.77 3.95
C TYR A 20 12.58 11.51 2.57
N TRP A 21 11.92 10.62 1.82
CA TRP A 21 12.26 10.31 0.43
C TRP A 21 10.96 9.97 -0.31
N SER A 22 10.82 10.36 -1.56
CA SER A 22 9.67 10.02 -2.38
C SER A 22 10.03 9.88 -3.84
N GLU A 23 9.30 9.02 -4.55
CA GLU A 23 9.43 8.82 -5.98
C GLU A 23 8.15 8.17 -6.52
N GLN A 24 7.98 8.19 -7.84
CA GLN A 24 6.90 7.48 -8.51
C GLN A 24 7.47 6.28 -9.27
N VAL A 25 6.75 5.16 -9.24
CA VAL A 25 7.09 3.98 -10.02
C VAL A 25 5.87 3.55 -10.84
N GLU A 26 6.15 2.87 -11.94
CA GLU A 26 5.09 2.33 -12.80
C GLU A 26 4.72 0.92 -12.37
N LEU A 27 3.40 0.66 -12.27
CA LEU A 27 2.85 -0.67 -12.03
C LEU A 27 1.78 -0.91 -13.10
N GLY A 28 2.15 -1.67 -14.15
CA GLY A 28 1.29 -1.79 -15.32
C GLY A 28 1.10 -0.44 -15.99
N SER A 29 -0.13 -0.01 -16.16
CA SER A 29 -0.48 1.30 -16.74
C SER A 29 -0.66 2.39 -15.68
N GLU A 30 -0.50 2.05 -14.41
CA GLU A 30 -0.72 2.97 -13.29
C GLU A 30 0.60 3.50 -12.73
N SER A 31 0.56 4.72 -12.23
CA SER A 31 1.68 5.35 -11.53
C SER A 31 1.42 5.25 -10.03
N VAL A 32 2.39 4.74 -9.29
CA VAL A 32 2.29 4.55 -7.84
C VAL A 32 3.24 5.50 -7.14
N ASP A 33 2.73 6.27 -6.19
CA ASP A 33 3.54 7.14 -5.35
C ASP A 33 4.19 6.32 -4.24
N ILE A 34 5.51 6.38 -4.15
CA ILE A 34 6.26 5.70 -3.11
C ILE A 34 6.88 6.76 -2.22
N ASP A 35 6.72 6.63 -0.92
CA ASP A 35 7.43 7.48 0.03
C ASP A 35 8.03 6.67 1.17
N LEU A 36 9.04 7.24 1.78
CA LEU A 36 9.73 6.67 2.93
C LEU A 36 9.95 7.80 3.92
N ASN A 37 9.50 7.61 5.15
CA ASN A 37 9.71 8.62 6.18
C ASN A 37 10.01 7.99 7.54
N SER A 38 10.81 8.66 8.31
CA SER A 38 11.11 8.32 9.69
C SER A 38 11.25 9.61 10.50
N PRO A 39 10.70 9.66 11.71
CA PRO A 39 10.83 10.85 12.55
C PRO A 39 12.25 11.04 13.09
N ASP A 40 13.08 10.01 13.01
CA ASP A 40 14.41 10.00 13.61
C ASP A 40 15.39 9.22 12.73
N GLU A 41 16.43 9.91 12.27
CA GLU A 41 17.51 9.34 11.48
C GLU A 41 18.19 8.16 12.18
N ALA A 42 18.39 8.26 13.51
CA ALA A 42 19.05 7.23 14.29
C ALA A 42 18.26 5.92 14.34
N SER A 43 16.95 5.95 14.06
CA SER A 43 16.09 4.78 14.05
C SER A 43 16.07 4.06 12.71
N VAL A 44 16.78 4.58 11.70
CA VAL A 44 16.81 3.99 10.35
C VAL A 44 18.05 3.15 10.18
N SER A 45 17.89 1.85 9.93
CA SER A 45 18.99 0.94 9.67
C SER A 45 19.16 0.70 8.17
N VAL A 46 20.38 0.34 7.75
CA VAL A 46 20.65 -0.06 6.37
C VAL A 46 19.85 -1.31 6.01
N GLU A 47 19.67 -2.23 6.94
CA GLU A 47 18.87 -3.44 6.73
C GLU A 47 17.42 -3.12 6.40
N ALA A 48 16.82 -2.17 7.13
CA ALA A 48 15.45 -1.73 6.86
C ALA A 48 15.34 -1.08 5.48
N LEU A 49 16.33 -0.28 5.09
CA LEU A 49 16.36 0.32 3.75
C LEU A 49 16.52 -0.73 2.65
N ASP A 50 17.33 -1.76 2.89
CA ASP A 50 17.48 -2.88 1.95
C ASP A 50 16.16 -3.62 1.75
N ILE A 51 15.39 -3.83 2.81
CA ILE A 51 14.08 -4.48 2.74
C ILE A 51 13.10 -3.60 1.96
N ALA A 52 13.03 -2.31 2.25
CA ALA A 52 12.17 -1.39 1.53
C ALA A 52 12.53 -1.33 0.05
N ALA A 53 13.82 -1.26 -0.29
CA ALA A 53 14.29 -1.27 -1.68
C ALA A 53 13.90 -2.56 -2.41
N ALA A 54 14.04 -3.71 -1.74
CA ALA A 54 13.64 -5.00 -2.31
C ALA A 54 12.14 -5.05 -2.59
N MET A 55 11.31 -4.53 -1.68
CA MET A 55 9.86 -4.44 -1.88
C MET A 55 9.50 -3.54 -3.05
N ILE A 56 10.18 -2.41 -3.21
CA ILE A 56 9.95 -1.49 -4.34
C ILE A 56 10.33 -2.15 -5.66
N ARG A 57 11.47 -2.84 -5.71
CA ARG A 57 11.91 -3.55 -6.92
C ARG A 57 10.98 -4.69 -7.32
N SER A 58 10.26 -5.26 -6.35
CA SER A 58 9.29 -6.35 -6.54
C SER A 58 7.87 -5.87 -6.28
N ILE A 59 7.53 -4.65 -6.68
CA ILE A 59 6.24 -4.03 -6.37
C ILE A 59 5.06 -4.84 -6.92
N GLU A 60 5.23 -5.54 -8.03
CA GLU A 60 4.19 -6.40 -8.57
C GLU A 60 3.87 -7.56 -7.63
N ASP A 61 4.90 -8.15 -7.03
CA ASP A 61 4.74 -9.23 -6.04
C ASP A 61 4.12 -8.70 -4.74
N LEU A 62 4.54 -7.51 -4.32
CA LEU A 62 4.00 -6.85 -3.14
C LEU A 62 2.50 -6.58 -3.32
N ASP A 63 2.11 -6.05 -4.48
CA ASP A 63 0.72 -5.80 -4.84
C ASP A 63 -0.09 -7.11 -4.85
N SER A 64 0.43 -8.16 -5.46
CA SER A 64 -0.23 -9.48 -5.50
C SER A 64 -0.45 -10.05 -4.11
N GLN A 65 0.56 -10.00 -3.25
CA GLN A 65 0.46 -10.48 -1.88
C GLN A 65 -0.56 -9.70 -1.06
N ALA A 66 -0.59 -8.38 -1.23
CA ALA A 66 -1.57 -7.54 -0.54
C ALA A 66 -3.00 -7.87 -0.99
N LYS A 67 -3.21 -8.05 -2.29
CA LYS A 67 -4.53 -8.42 -2.83
C LYS A 67 -4.97 -9.81 -2.36
N GLU A 68 -4.07 -10.77 -2.24
CA GLU A 68 -4.38 -12.09 -1.67
C GLU A 68 -4.81 -11.96 -0.21
N SER A 69 -4.18 -11.06 0.56
CA SER A 69 -4.58 -10.78 1.93
C SER A 69 -6.01 -10.22 2.01
N LEU A 70 -6.38 -9.37 1.06
CA LEU A 70 -7.74 -8.82 0.96
C LEU A 70 -8.76 -9.92 0.65
N VAL A 71 -8.44 -10.83 -0.26
CA VAL A 71 -9.30 -11.97 -0.58
C VAL A 71 -9.50 -12.84 0.66
N ALA A 72 -8.45 -13.12 1.39
CA ALA A 72 -8.53 -13.91 2.63
C ALA A 72 -9.37 -13.20 3.70
N ASP A 73 -9.30 -11.88 3.77
CA ASP A 73 -10.06 -11.07 4.73
C ASP A 73 -11.57 -11.09 4.48
N LEU A 74 -12.03 -11.42 3.27
CA LEU A 74 -13.46 -11.47 2.94
C LEU A 74 -14.25 -12.42 3.85
N SER A 75 -13.61 -13.48 4.33
CA SER A 75 -14.26 -14.46 5.22
C SER A 75 -14.07 -14.14 6.71
N ALA A 76 -13.37 -13.06 7.04
CA ALA A 76 -13.16 -12.67 8.42
C ALA A 76 -14.41 -12.04 9.04
N GLU A 77 -14.57 -12.22 10.34
CA GLU A 77 -15.58 -11.51 11.10
C GLU A 77 -15.27 -10.01 11.08
N ASN A 78 -16.25 -9.15 10.80
CA ASN A 78 -16.06 -7.70 10.67
C ASN A 78 -15.04 -7.33 9.58
N SER A 79 -15.08 -8.01 8.43
CA SER A 79 -14.17 -7.77 7.33
C SER A 79 -14.18 -6.30 6.86
N GLN A 80 -13.04 -5.64 6.94
CA GLN A 80 -12.84 -4.29 6.43
C GLN A 80 -12.88 -4.27 4.90
N THR A 81 -12.38 -5.33 4.28
CA THR A 81 -12.44 -5.51 2.82
C THR A 81 -13.88 -5.53 2.34
N LEU A 82 -14.73 -6.30 2.99
CA LEU A 82 -16.16 -6.37 2.64
C LEU A 82 -16.86 -5.03 2.89
N GLN A 83 -16.50 -4.34 3.96
CA GLN A 83 -17.02 -2.99 4.25
C GLN A 83 -16.65 -2.01 3.13
N TYR A 84 -15.41 -2.05 2.66
CA TYR A 84 -14.97 -1.21 1.55
C TYR A 84 -15.77 -1.49 0.28
N ILE A 85 -15.96 -2.76 -0.07
CA ILE A 85 -16.74 -3.14 -1.27
C ILE A 85 -18.17 -2.59 -1.16
N ARG A 86 -18.82 -2.77 -0.02
CA ARG A 86 -20.18 -2.26 0.21
C ARG A 86 -20.26 -0.75 0.10
N GLN A 87 -19.30 -0.05 0.68
CA GLN A 87 -19.26 1.41 0.63
C GLN A 87 -19.03 1.91 -0.81
N ALA A 88 -18.15 1.27 -1.54
CA ALA A 88 -17.88 1.63 -2.94
C ALA A 88 -19.13 1.42 -3.82
N VAL A 89 -19.86 0.34 -3.61
CA VAL A 89 -21.10 0.06 -4.36
C VAL A 89 -22.16 1.12 -4.06
N GLU A 90 -22.19 1.67 -2.85
CA GLU A 90 -23.12 2.75 -2.49
C GLU A 90 -22.69 4.11 -3.05
N GLU A 91 -21.39 4.40 -3.07
CA GLU A 91 -20.86 5.71 -3.51
C GLU A 91 -20.75 5.84 -5.02
N LEU A 92 -20.45 4.75 -5.73
CA LEU A 92 -20.26 4.77 -7.16
C LEU A 92 -21.56 4.45 -7.88
N ASP A 93 -21.86 5.16 -8.99
CA ASP A 93 -22.97 4.77 -9.84
C ASP A 93 -22.63 3.49 -10.62
N ASP A 94 -23.63 2.88 -11.24
CA ASP A 94 -23.48 1.61 -11.96
C ASP A 94 -22.47 1.71 -13.10
N GLU A 95 -22.43 2.85 -13.80
CA GLU A 95 -21.50 3.09 -14.89
C GLU A 95 -20.06 3.20 -14.40
N ALA A 96 -19.82 3.98 -13.34
CA ALA A 96 -18.50 4.14 -12.74
C ALA A 96 -17.97 2.80 -12.23
N LEU A 97 -18.81 2.03 -11.54
CA LEU A 97 -18.44 0.71 -11.03
C LEU A 97 -18.12 -0.26 -12.17
N ALA A 98 -18.95 -0.30 -13.22
CA ALA A 98 -18.72 -1.17 -14.37
C ALA A 98 -17.41 -0.84 -15.09
N ASN A 99 -17.08 0.46 -15.21
CA ASN A 99 -15.84 0.91 -15.83
C ASN A 99 -14.60 0.61 -14.96
N ALA A 100 -14.77 0.58 -13.66
CA ALA A 100 -13.68 0.29 -12.71
C ALA A 100 -13.31 -1.19 -12.69
N LEU A 101 -14.27 -2.10 -12.93
CA LEU A 101 -14.04 -3.54 -12.92
C LEU A 101 -13.38 -3.98 -14.22
N ILE A 102 -12.11 -4.36 -14.14
CA ILE A 102 -11.34 -4.83 -15.30
C ILE A 102 -11.31 -6.36 -15.43
N TRP A 103 -11.84 -7.07 -14.44
CA TRP A 103 -11.90 -8.53 -14.39
C TRP A 103 -13.36 -8.99 -14.42
N ASP A 104 -13.62 -10.11 -15.09
CA ASP A 104 -14.95 -10.71 -15.20
C ASP A 104 -14.81 -12.24 -15.13
N SER A 105 -14.49 -12.75 -13.94
CA SER A 105 -14.33 -14.19 -13.70
C SER A 105 -15.63 -14.89 -13.30
N GLY A 106 -16.68 -14.12 -13.00
CA GLY A 106 -17.94 -14.62 -12.45
C GLY A 106 -18.06 -14.47 -10.94
N ASP A 107 -16.96 -14.27 -10.21
CA ASP A 107 -16.98 -13.91 -8.80
C ASP A 107 -16.77 -12.40 -8.66
N ARG A 108 -17.86 -11.70 -8.37
CA ARG A 108 -17.86 -10.25 -8.37
C ARG A 108 -16.95 -9.63 -7.30
N GLN A 109 -16.86 -10.25 -6.13
CA GLN A 109 -16.01 -9.75 -5.05
C GLN A 109 -14.53 -9.94 -5.40
N ILE A 110 -14.16 -11.10 -5.93
CA ILE A 110 -12.79 -11.35 -6.38
C ILE A 110 -12.41 -10.41 -7.52
N ASP A 111 -13.30 -10.23 -8.49
CA ASP A 111 -13.07 -9.31 -9.61
C ASP A 111 -12.89 -7.87 -9.15
N PHE A 112 -13.67 -7.45 -8.15
CA PHE A 112 -13.54 -6.13 -7.53
C PHE A 112 -12.14 -5.97 -6.92
N LEU A 113 -11.70 -6.92 -6.11
CA LEU A 113 -10.38 -6.85 -5.45
C LEU A 113 -9.23 -6.89 -6.44
N ARG A 114 -9.34 -7.68 -7.49
CA ARG A 114 -8.33 -7.73 -8.55
C ARG A 114 -8.29 -6.45 -9.39
N SER A 115 -9.37 -5.69 -9.40
CA SER A 115 -9.47 -4.42 -10.13
C SER A 115 -9.01 -3.23 -9.31
N LEU A 116 -8.67 -3.41 -8.03
CA LEU A 116 -8.16 -2.35 -7.19
C LEU A 116 -6.86 -1.78 -7.76
N ARG A 117 -6.72 -0.47 -7.66
CA ARG A 117 -5.55 0.26 -8.12
C ARG A 117 -4.70 0.70 -6.93
N LEU A 118 -3.45 0.28 -6.92
CA LEU A 118 -2.50 0.73 -5.91
C LEU A 118 -2.16 2.20 -6.17
N GLN A 119 -2.41 3.06 -5.20
CA GLN A 119 -2.19 4.49 -5.31
C GLN A 119 -0.88 4.93 -4.69
N ARG A 120 -0.54 4.33 -3.54
CA ARG A 120 0.62 4.74 -2.77
C ARG A 120 1.14 3.59 -1.93
N VAL A 121 2.46 3.57 -1.75
CA VAL A 121 3.11 2.72 -0.73
C VAL A 121 3.96 3.63 0.14
N GLY A 122 3.66 3.66 1.43
CA GLY A 122 4.44 4.41 2.41
C GLY A 122 5.29 3.47 3.25
N PHE A 123 6.59 3.71 3.27
CA PHE A 123 7.54 2.94 4.09
C PHE A 123 7.91 3.68 5.36
N ARG A 124 7.95 2.95 6.46
CA ARG A 124 8.37 3.43 7.77
C ARG A 124 9.54 2.59 8.24
N PRO A 125 10.78 2.94 7.86
CA PRO A 125 11.94 2.09 8.09
C PRO A 125 12.32 1.94 9.56
N HIS A 126 11.74 2.75 10.44
CA HIS A 126 11.92 2.64 11.89
C HIS A 126 11.01 1.58 12.53
N HIS A 127 9.99 1.07 11.80
CA HIS A 127 9.07 0.03 12.27
C HIS A 127 9.56 -1.34 11.81
N THR A 128 10.54 -1.90 12.51
CA THR A 128 11.20 -3.16 12.11
C THR A 128 10.78 -4.39 12.91
N ALA A 129 9.93 -4.24 13.91
CA ALA A 129 9.39 -5.37 14.65
C ALA A 129 8.25 -6.05 13.90
N SER A 130 8.03 -7.34 14.16
CA SER A 130 6.82 -8.02 13.70
C SER A 130 5.60 -7.31 14.26
N ASP A 131 4.53 -7.27 13.47
CA ASP A 131 3.26 -6.60 13.81
C ASP A 131 3.34 -5.06 13.80
N GLU A 132 4.46 -4.47 13.39
CA GLU A 132 4.52 -3.03 13.13
C GLU A 132 4.24 -2.73 11.66
N HIS A 133 3.69 -1.55 11.38
CA HIS A 133 3.38 -1.09 10.02
C HIS A 133 4.64 -0.62 9.31
N PHE A 134 5.33 -1.53 8.65
CA PHE A 134 6.55 -1.22 7.89
C PHE A 134 6.22 -0.65 6.51
N ALA A 135 5.29 -1.28 5.79
CA ALA A 135 4.81 -0.83 4.49
C ALA A 135 3.29 -0.68 4.53
N VAL A 136 2.80 0.46 4.11
CA VAL A 136 1.36 0.78 4.10
C VAL A 136 0.95 1.02 2.64
N LEU A 137 0.04 0.17 2.13
CA LEU A 137 -0.43 0.22 0.75
C LEU A 137 -1.85 0.76 0.70
N ASP A 138 -2.05 1.84 -0.06
CA ASP A 138 -3.35 2.50 -0.23
C ASP A 138 -3.95 2.08 -1.57
N TYR A 139 -5.13 1.48 -1.53
CA TYR A 139 -5.87 1.01 -2.71
C TYR A 139 -7.16 1.79 -2.91
N SER A 140 -7.51 2.00 -4.18
CA SER A 140 -8.81 2.53 -4.58
C SER A 140 -9.36 1.75 -5.76
N ILE A 141 -10.67 1.53 -5.78
CA ILE A 141 -11.34 0.93 -6.95
C ILE A 141 -11.50 1.96 -8.08
N SER A 142 -11.67 3.23 -7.71
CA SER A 142 -11.84 4.32 -8.67
C SER A 142 -11.40 5.64 -8.05
N PRO A 143 -10.11 6.01 -8.16
CA PRO A 143 -9.57 7.22 -7.49
C PRO A 143 -10.25 8.52 -7.92
N ASP A 144 -10.79 8.56 -9.14
CA ASP A 144 -11.44 9.75 -9.68
C ASP A 144 -12.87 9.94 -9.16
N ASP A 145 -13.48 8.88 -8.65
CA ASP A 145 -14.89 8.86 -8.25
C ASP A 145 -15.11 8.73 -6.74
N THR A 146 -14.09 8.34 -5.99
CA THR A 146 -14.19 8.20 -4.53
C THR A 146 -12.88 8.54 -3.85
N ASP A 147 -12.95 9.16 -2.68
CA ASP A 147 -11.80 9.45 -1.82
C ASP A 147 -11.55 8.35 -0.79
N THR A 148 -12.43 7.36 -0.72
CA THR A 148 -12.30 6.25 0.24
C THR A 148 -11.23 5.28 -0.22
N LEU A 149 -10.37 4.89 0.71
CA LEU A 149 -9.25 3.99 0.45
C LEU A 149 -9.40 2.70 1.25
N LEU A 150 -8.93 1.60 0.68
CA LEU A 150 -8.72 0.35 1.39
C LEU A 150 -7.22 0.23 1.63
N VAL A 151 -6.83 0.17 2.91
CA VAL A 151 -5.43 0.26 3.33
C VAL A 151 -4.96 -1.08 3.89
N VAL A 152 -3.86 -1.59 3.34
CA VAL A 152 -3.21 -2.81 3.82
C VAL A 152 -1.86 -2.43 4.41
N ALA A 153 -1.65 -2.75 5.69
CA ALA A 153 -0.36 -2.56 6.34
C ALA A 153 0.36 -3.90 6.46
N LEU A 154 1.61 -3.92 6.06
CA LEU A 154 2.48 -5.10 6.12
C LEU A 154 3.63 -4.83 7.09
N ASP A 155 4.10 -5.88 7.78
CA ASP A 155 5.29 -5.75 8.61
C ASP A 155 6.57 -5.89 7.76
N VAL A 156 7.72 -5.85 8.42
CA VAL A 156 9.04 -5.94 7.76
C VAL A 156 9.23 -7.25 6.99
N ASN A 157 8.49 -8.29 7.34
CA ASN A 157 8.54 -9.59 6.65
C ASN A 157 7.57 -9.67 5.46
N GLY A 158 6.76 -8.63 5.24
CA GLY A 158 5.74 -8.62 4.20
C GLY A 158 4.43 -9.30 4.62
N ASP A 159 4.27 -9.61 5.90
CA ASP A 159 3.05 -10.21 6.42
C ASP A 159 1.99 -9.14 6.73
N PRO A 160 0.71 -9.41 6.44
CA PRO A 160 -0.34 -8.43 6.72
C PRO A 160 -0.54 -8.25 8.22
N VAL A 161 -0.61 -7.00 8.66
CA VAL A 161 -0.82 -6.62 10.06
C VAL A 161 -2.24 -6.10 10.25
N THR A 162 -2.65 -5.14 9.43
CA THR A 162 -4.00 -4.57 9.48
C THR A 162 -4.55 -4.31 8.10
N ILE A 163 -5.88 -4.36 8.00
CA ILE A 163 -6.64 -3.92 6.83
C ILE A 163 -7.67 -2.94 7.36
N SER A 164 -7.75 -1.75 6.76
CA SER A 164 -8.66 -0.70 7.22
C SER A 164 -9.26 0.09 6.06
N VAL A 165 -10.43 0.68 6.30
CA VAL A 165 -11.08 1.61 5.37
C VAL A 165 -10.81 3.01 5.87
N GLU A 166 -10.29 3.87 5.01
CA GLU A 166 -9.94 5.25 5.35
C GLU A 166 -10.44 6.22 4.28
N SER A 167 -10.77 7.42 4.71
CA SER A 167 -11.27 8.46 3.81
C SER A 167 -10.66 9.84 4.08
#